data_14673fbf1180d3fb7084e916365f8f4d
#
_entry.id   14673fbf1180d3fb7084e916365f8f4d
#
_cell.length_a   1.000
_cell.length_b   1.000
_cell.length_c   1.000
_cell.angle_alpha   90.00
_cell.angle_beta   90.00
_cell.angle_gamma   90.00
#
_symmetry.space_group_name_H-M   'P 1'
#
loop_
_entity.id
_entity.type
_entity.pdbx_description
1 polymer ?
#
loop_
_entity_poly.entity_id
_entity_poly.type
_entity_poly.pdbx_seq_one_letter_code
_entity_poly.pdbx_strand_id
1 'polypeptide(L)'
;MSKIKPRLMIALWAVGALILAASANAACGPGTPQLIIYHAGSLTGAFSPVESLFTLQTGVCVTDVSAGSVDAARRVTTGQEPCDIFASADFEVIDLMLKPAGFADYDILFGQGGMVLAYTTNSKNAASIAVAGGAFNPPASVPVVADDWYMQLMQPGVAIAGSHPFLDPSGFRADLIFQLTDQLYQVPNLYDLLLEHYSITKATDVLGTTYDYQLIYEHSALAAYNADTTKSYRYAKLPDDVNLSNPQLNRHYRGAVITIPGLRPPDTDTTVSIPGTRVVWGLTVLKSAANPANALKFLQLLFSNQGVALQRATGPAPISPPVVSVEDSERLPRLLRSLVHVQRGDER
;
A
#
# COMPACT_ATOMS: atom_id res chain seq x y z
N MET A 1 -40.29 -26.71 -34.39
CA MET A 1 -39.80 -25.75 -33.41
C MET A 1 -38.60 -26.39 -32.73
N SER A 2 -37.39 -26.04 -33.19
CA SER A 2 -36.11 -26.61 -32.73
C SER A 2 -35.57 -25.80 -31.54
N LYS A 3 -35.31 -26.47 -30.41
CA LYS A 3 -34.72 -25.88 -29.21
C LYS A 3 -33.21 -25.81 -29.41
N ILE A 4 -32.68 -24.60 -29.63
CA ILE A 4 -31.25 -24.32 -29.66
C ILE A 4 -30.74 -24.34 -28.21
N LYS A 5 -29.77 -25.20 -27.91
CA LYS A 5 -29.19 -25.40 -26.58
C LYS A 5 -28.19 -24.28 -26.24
N PRO A 6 -28.12 -23.76 -24.99
CA PRO A 6 -27.30 -22.60 -24.60
C PRO A 6 -25.81 -22.90 -24.40
N ARG A 7 -25.26 -24.00 -24.95
CA ARG A 7 -23.88 -24.41 -24.76
C ARG A 7 -22.85 -23.75 -25.69
N LEU A 8 -23.30 -22.98 -26.69
CA LEU A 8 -22.38 -22.41 -27.70
C LEU A 8 -21.90 -21.00 -27.37
N MET A 9 -22.55 -20.28 -26.45
CA MET A 9 -22.13 -18.90 -26.08
C MET A 9 -20.98 -18.82 -25.11
N ILE A 10 -20.73 -19.83 -24.27
CA ILE A 10 -19.65 -19.81 -23.27
C ILE A 10 -18.28 -20.04 -23.93
N ALA A 11 -18.21 -20.79 -25.03
CA ALA A 11 -16.96 -21.07 -25.72
C ALA A 11 -16.39 -19.86 -26.49
N LEU A 12 -17.22 -18.93 -26.95
CA LEU A 12 -16.73 -17.73 -27.67
C LEU A 12 -16.10 -16.70 -26.77
N TRP A 13 -16.53 -16.58 -25.49
CA TRP A 13 -15.95 -15.66 -24.52
C TRP A 13 -14.59 -16.14 -24.00
N ALA A 14 -14.43 -17.44 -23.83
CA ALA A 14 -13.16 -18.03 -23.38
C ALA A 14 -12.06 -17.93 -24.47
N VAL A 15 -12.41 -18.05 -25.73
CA VAL A 15 -11.49 -17.91 -26.86
C VAL A 15 -11.06 -16.45 -27.05
N GLY A 16 -11.99 -15.49 -26.88
CA GLY A 16 -11.68 -14.06 -26.94
C GLY A 16 -10.74 -13.60 -25.82
N ALA A 17 -10.90 -14.11 -24.60
CA ALA A 17 -10.01 -13.79 -23.47
C ALA A 17 -8.60 -14.40 -23.62
N LEU A 18 -8.50 -15.61 -24.19
CA LEU A 18 -7.20 -16.25 -24.46
C LEU A 18 -6.42 -15.55 -25.57
N ILE A 19 -7.10 -15.05 -26.61
CA ILE A 19 -6.47 -14.31 -27.71
C ILE A 19 -5.97 -12.94 -27.24
N LEU A 20 -6.70 -12.26 -26.33
CA LEU A 20 -6.28 -10.99 -25.75
C LEU A 20 -5.07 -11.15 -24.82
N ALA A 21 -5.00 -12.22 -24.03
CA ALA A 21 -3.85 -12.51 -23.17
C ALA A 21 -2.59 -12.88 -23.99
N ALA A 22 -2.75 -13.62 -25.07
CA ALA A 22 -1.64 -13.95 -25.98
C ALA A 22 -1.12 -12.72 -26.75
N SER A 23 -1.98 -11.74 -27.05
CA SER A 23 -1.61 -10.51 -27.73
C SER A 23 -0.84 -9.55 -26.82
N ALA A 24 -1.13 -9.48 -25.52
CA ALA A 24 -0.42 -8.64 -24.56
C ALA A 24 1.03 -9.13 -24.35
N ASN A 25 1.23 -10.44 -24.25
CA ASN A 25 2.58 -11.03 -24.13
C ASN A 25 3.42 -10.93 -25.43
N ALA A 26 2.77 -10.83 -26.59
CA ALA A 26 3.48 -10.64 -27.87
C ALA A 26 3.95 -9.20 -28.11
N ALA A 27 3.44 -8.23 -27.35
CA ALA A 27 3.77 -6.82 -27.51
C ALA A 27 5.13 -6.43 -26.92
N CYS A 28 5.66 -7.21 -25.95
CA CYS A 28 6.89 -6.90 -25.23
C CYS A 28 8.10 -7.68 -25.82
N GLY A 29 8.72 -7.13 -26.85
CA GLY A 29 9.92 -7.66 -27.46
C GLY A 29 11.10 -6.66 -27.44
N PRO A 30 12.29 -7.08 -27.90
CA PRO A 30 13.43 -6.17 -28.02
C PRO A 30 13.08 -4.94 -28.88
N GLY A 31 13.37 -3.74 -28.36
CA GLY A 31 13.10 -2.47 -29.06
C GLY A 31 11.70 -1.89 -28.83
N THR A 32 10.82 -2.54 -28.07
CA THR A 32 9.53 -1.94 -27.66
C THR A 32 9.75 -0.78 -26.68
N PRO A 33 8.96 0.31 -26.77
CA PRO A 33 8.98 1.36 -25.78
C PRO A 33 8.73 0.83 -24.37
N GLN A 34 9.46 1.32 -23.40
CA GLN A 34 9.44 0.84 -22.02
C GLN A 34 8.83 1.89 -21.07
N LEU A 35 8.31 1.43 -19.95
CA LEU A 35 7.98 2.20 -18.77
C LEU A 35 8.39 1.38 -17.54
N ILE A 36 9.17 1.94 -16.63
CA ILE A 36 9.65 1.27 -15.43
C ILE A 36 8.98 1.88 -14.23
N ILE A 37 8.24 1.06 -13.48
CA ILE A 37 7.48 1.48 -12.30
C ILE A 37 8.03 0.76 -11.07
N TYR A 38 8.47 1.53 -10.08
CA TYR A 38 8.73 1.02 -8.73
C TYR A 38 7.55 1.38 -7.84
N HIS A 39 6.94 0.38 -7.23
CA HIS A 39 5.81 0.63 -6.34
C HIS A 39 5.85 -0.22 -5.06
N ALA A 40 5.18 0.27 -4.02
CA ALA A 40 4.95 -0.48 -2.80
C ALA A 40 4.21 -1.79 -3.06
N GLY A 41 4.56 -2.86 -2.35
CA GLY A 41 3.90 -4.16 -2.48
C GLY A 41 2.37 -4.11 -2.31
N SER A 42 1.88 -3.20 -1.47
CA SER A 42 0.45 -2.95 -1.27
C SER A 42 -0.28 -2.39 -2.50
N LEU A 43 0.44 -1.90 -3.51
CA LEU A 43 -0.11 -1.36 -4.75
C LEU A 43 -0.19 -2.38 -5.90
N THR A 44 0.39 -3.57 -5.77
CA THR A 44 0.41 -4.60 -6.82
C THR A 44 -0.99 -4.85 -7.39
N GLY A 45 -2.00 -5.04 -6.51
CA GLY A 45 -3.37 -5.27 -6.95
C GLY A 45 -3.99 -4.10 -7.71
N ALA A 46 -3.63 -2.85 -7.36
CA ALA A 46 -4.13 -1.65 -8.02
C ALA A 46 -3.44 -1.38 -9.36
N PHE A 47 -2.13 -1.65 -9.44
CA PHE A 47 -1.32 -1.29 -10.61
C PHE A 47 -1.36 -2.33 -11.72
N SER A 48 -1.26 -3.63 -11.42
CA SER A 48 -1.21 -4.67 -12.44
C SER A 48 -2.34 -4.64 -13.48
N PRO A 49 -3.62 -4.40 -13.11
CA PRO A 49 -4.68 -4.28 -14.12
C PRO A 49 -4.54 -2.99 -14.97
N VAL A 50 -4.05 -1.89 -14.39
CA VAL A 50 -3.84 -0.63 -15.13
C VAL A 50 -2.64 -0.77 -16.07
N GLU A 51 -1.57 -1.43 -15.65
CA GLU A 51 -0.38 -1.72 -16.45
C GLU A 51 -0.71 -2.59 -17.67
N SER A 52 -1.51 -3.65 -17.44
CA SER A 52 -1.99 -4.51 -18.51
C SER A 52 -2.81 -3.74 -19.53
N LEU A 53 -3.72 -2.87 -19.06
CA LEU A 53 -4.53 -2.02 -19.91
C LEU A 53 -3.68 -0.99 -20.65
N PHE A 54 -2.69 -0.39 -20.00
CA PHE A 54 -1.78 0.57 -20.60
C PHE A 54 -0.95 -0.06 -21.74
N THR A 55 -0.38 -1.24 -21.49
CA THR A 55 0.34 -2.00 -22.50
C THR A 55 -0.55 -2.34 -23.70
N LEU A 56 -1.79 -2.78 -23.43
CA LEU A 56 -2.75 -3.09 -24.50
C LEU A 56 -3.11 -1.87 -25.35
N GLN A 57 -3.29 -0.71 -24.74
CA GLN A 57 -3.70 0.53 -25.43
C GLN A 57 -2.56 1.22 -26.17
N THR A 58 -1.32 1.10 -25.67
CA THR A 58 -0.21 1.92 -26.15
C THR A 58 0.92 1.14 -26.82
N GLY A 59 0.97 -0.17 -26.60
CA GLY A 59 2.12 -1.01 -27.00
C GLY A 59 3.37 -0.76 -26.15
N VAL A 60 3.31 0.07 -25.12
CA VAL A 60 4.41 0.30 -24.17
C VAL A 60 4.50 -0.84 -23.19
N CYS A 61 5.68 -1.42 -23.03
CA CYS A 61 5.91 -2.47 -22.05
C CYS A 61 6.19 -1.89 -20.68
N VAL A 62 5.49 -2.39 -19.68
CA VAL A 62 5.70 -2.00 -18.28
C VAL A 62 6.61 -3.02 -17.62
N THR A 63 7.71 -2.54 -17.02
CA THR A 63 8.52 -3.29 -16.06
C THR A 63 8.08 -2.88 -14.68
N ASP A 64 7.42 -3.81 -14.00
CA ASP A 64 6.87 -3.64 -12.66
C ASP A 64 7.86 -4.17 -11.61
N VAL A 65 8.22 -3.32 -10.63
CA VAL A 65 9.10 -3.65 -9.52
C VAL A 65 8.41 -3.36 -8.20
N SER A 66 7.93 -4.40 -7.55
CA SER A 66 7.31 -4.33 -6.23
C SER A 66 8.36 -4.47 -5.12
N ALA A 67 8.42 -3.49 -4.20
CA ALA A 67 9.36 -3.49 -3.08
C ALA A 67 8.79 -2.68 -1.88
N GLY A 68 9.44 -2.74 -0.72
CA GLY A 68 9.19 -1.78 0.35
C GLY A 68 9.57 -0.37 -0.10
N SER A 69 8.75 0.63 0.20
CA SER A 69 8.94 1.97 -0.38
C SER A 69 10.27 2.63 -0.02
N VAL A 70 10.78 2.41 1.19
CA VAL A 70 12.08 2.96 1.61
C VAL A 70 13.23 2.21 0.92
N ASP A 71 13.12 0.88 0.77
CA ASP A 71 14.07 0.08 -0.03
C ASP A 71 14.08 0.53 -1.48
N ALA A 72 12.91 0.65 -2.10
CA ALA A 72 12.75 1.15 -3.47
C ALA A 72 13.36 2.55 -3.64
N ALA A 73 13.13 3.49 -2.69
CA ALA A 73 13.71 4.82 -2.72
C ALA A 73 15.25 4.76 -2.75
N ARG A 74 15.87 3.89 -1.95
CA ARG A 74 17.32 3.69 -1.94
C ARG A 74 17.82 3.09 -3.25
N ARG A 75 17.12 2.10 -3.80
CA ARG A 75 17.49 1.44 -5.05
C ARG A 75 17.49 2.41 -6.24
N VAL A 76 16.45 3.24 -6.37
CA VAL A 76 16.31 4.19 -7.48
C VAL A 76 17.19 5.45 -7.32
N THR A 77 17.69 5.72 -6.14
CA THR A 77 18.57 6.88 -5.85
C THR A 77 20.02 6.47 -5.77
N THR A 78 20.48 5.97 -4.63
CA THR A 78 21.87 5.58 -4.40
C THR A 78 22.25 4.29 -5.14
N GLY A 79 21.30 3.38 -5.35
CA GLY A 79 21.46 2.18 -6.18
C GLY A 79 21.47 2.46 -7.67
N GLN A 80 21.01 3.66 -8.09
CA GLN A 80 20.94 4.10 -9.50
C GLN A 80 20.16 3.14 -10.42
N GLU A 81 19.22 2.39 -9.87
CA GLU A 81 18.35 1.54 -10.66
C GLU A 81 17.38 2.41 -11.50
N PRO A 82 17.17 2.09 -12.78
CA PRO A 82 16.30 2.87 -13.64
C PRO A 82 14.85 2.82 -13.15
N CYS A 83 14.20 3.98 -13.07
CA CYS A 83 12.81 4.12 -12.65
C CYS A 83 12.20 5.36 -13.30
N ASP A 84 11.01 5.21 -13.86
CA ASP A 84 10.24 6.33 -14.42
C ASP A 84 9.20 6.83 -13.41
N ILE A 85 8.42 5.93 -12.81
CA ILE A 85 7.41 6.22 -11.81
C ILE A 85 7.77 5.56 -10.49
N PHE A 86 7.79 6.34 -9.42
CA PHE A 86 7.95 5.86 -8.07
C PHE A 86 6.63 6.05 -7.31
N ALA A 87 6.06 4.96 -6.76
CA ALA A 87 4.81 4.99 -6.01
C ALA A 87 4.97 4.34 -4.62
N SER A 88 4.75 5.13 -3.59
CA SER A 88 5.01 4.79 -2.20
C SER A 88 3.73 4.46 -1.44
N ALA A 89 3.82 3.53 -0.49
CA ALA A 89 2.76 3.29 0.49
C ALA A 89 2.67 4.39 1.57
N ASP A 90 3.66 5.28 1.61
CA ASP A 90 3.65 6.47 2.44
C ASP A 90 4.21 7.65 1.64
N PHE A 91 3.40 8.71 1.47
CA PHE A 91 3.82 9.92 0.75
C PHE A 91 5.01 10.62 1.42
N GLU A 92 5.18 10.50 2.74
CA GLU A 92 6.32 11.06 3.48
C GLU A 92 7.67 10.51 2.97
N VAL A 93 7.72 9.32 2.38
CA VAL A 93 8.95 8.81 1.73
C VAL A 93 9.35 9.70 0.55
N ILE A 94 8.40 10.20 -0.22
CA ILE A 94 8.67 11.13 -1.32
C ILE A 94 9.04 12.50 -0.75
N ASP A 95 8.24 13.02 0.18
CA ASP A 95 8.39 14.36 0.72
C ASP A 95 9.67 14.54 1.56
N LEU A 96 10.02 13.54 2.38
CA LEU A 96 11.15 13.64 3.33
C LEU A 96 12.44 13.02 2.81
N MET A 97 12.39 12.14 1.79
CA MET A 97 13.58 11.47 1.29
C MET A 97 13.91 11.86 -0.16
N LEU A 98 12.96 11.75 -1.10
CA LEU A 98 13.25 11.96 -2.53
C LEU A 98 13.31 13.43 -2.91
N LYS A 99 12.38 14.27 -2.45
CA LYS A 99 12.35 15.69 -2.77
C LYS A 99 13.56 16.45 -2.20
N PRO A 100 13.93 16.32 -0.90
CA PRO A 100 15.10 17.00 -0.36
C PRO A 100 16.43 16.56 -1.02
N ALA A 101 16.49 15.30 -1.47
CA ALA A 101 17.65 14.77 -2.17
C ALA A 101 17.69 15.11 -3.67
N GLY A 102 16.66 15.80 -4.19
CA GLY A 102 16.63 16.30 -5.57
C GLY A 102 16.19 15.25 -6.61
N PHE A 103 15.61 14.11 -6.21
CA PHE A 103 15.15 13.06 -7.11
C PHE A 103 13.69 13.23 -7.56
N ALA A 104 12.88 13.98 -6.81
CA ALA A 104 11.50 14.30 -7.15
C ALA A 104 11.25 15.80 -6.99
N ASP A 105 10.34 16.36 -7.79
CA ASP A 105 9.93 17.76 -7.70
C ASP A 105 8.54 17.93 -7.08
N TYR A 106 7.72 16.88 -7.09
CA TYR A 106 6.34 16.88 -6.60
C TYR A 106 5.94 15.49 -6.10
N ASP A 107 4.84 15.46 -5.36
CA ASP A 107 4.16 14.26 -4.90
C ASP A 107 2.66 14.37 -5.16
N ILE A 108 2.06 13.32 -5.73
CA ILE A 108 0.63 13.23 -6.01
C ILE A 108 0.01 12.16 -5.10
N LEU A 109 -0.89 12.58 -4.22
CA LEU A 109 -1.64 11.70 -3.33
C LEU A 109 -2.82 11.10 -4.07
N PHE A 110 -2.86 9.77 -4.23
CA PHE A 110 -3.83 9.11 -5.10
C PHE A 110 -4.62 7.96 -4.45
N GLY A 111 -4.20 7.50 -3.28
CA GLY A 111 -4.86 6.43 -2.55
C GLY A 111 -4.85 6.70 -1.04
N GLN A 112 -5.84 6.19 -0.33
CA GLN A 112 -5.95 6.32 1.12
C GLN A 112 -6.47 5.04 1.75
N GLY A 113 -6.24 4.86 3.06
CA GLY A 113 -6.68 3.68 3.77
C GLY A 113 -6.43 3.76 5.27
N GLY A 114 -6.31 2.63 5.90
CA GLY A 114 -5.99 2.47 7.32
C GLY A 114 -5.32 1.14 7.58
N MET A 115 -4.87 0.95 8.82
CA MET A 115 -4.28 -0.29 9.30
C MET A 115 -5.30 -1.11 10.08
N VAL A 116 -5.23 -2.42 9.94
CA VAL A 116 -6.06 -3.40 10.65
C VAL A 116 -5.18 -4.47 11.29
N LEU A 117 -5.72 -5.19 12.25
CA LEU A 117 -5.09 -6.35 12.85
C LEU A 117 -5.58 -7.62 12.14
N ALA A 118 -4.70 -8.27 11.38
CA ALA A 118 -4.97 -9.54 10.72
C ALA A 118 -4.55 -10.72 11.60
N TYR A 119 -5.33 -11.81 11.54
CA TYR A 119 -5.13 -13.07 12.27
C TYR A 119 -5.87 -14.20 11.55
N THR A 120 -5.75 -15.41 12.05
CA THR A 120 -6.56 -16.55 11.59
C THR A 120 -7.37 -17.13 12.75
N THR A 121 -8.32 -17.99 12.43
CA THR A 121 -9.05 -18.75 13.48
C THR A 121 -8.13 -19.65 14.33
N ASN A 122 -6.90 -19.91 13.86
CA ASN A 122 -5.90 -20.72 14.55
C ASN A 122 -4.89 -19.88 15.36
N SER A 123 -4.93 -18.56 15.23
CA SER A 123 -4.05 -17.66 15.99
C SER A 123 -4.37 -17.78 17.48
N LYS A 124 -3.34 -17.66 18.32
CA LYS A 124 -3.53 -17.66 19.79
C LYS A 124 -4.44 -16.52 20.18
N ASN A 125 -5.35 -16.79 21.08
CA ASN A 125 -6.35 -15.81 21.56
C ASN A 125 -7.31 -15.26 20.49
N ALA A 126 -7.42 -15.89 19.31
CA ALA A 126 -8.26 -15.42 18.20
C ALA A 126 -9.70 -15.09 18.60
N ALA A 127 -10.29 -15.85 19.53
CA ALA A 127 -11.66 -15.66 20.00
C ALA A 127 -11.84 -14.40 20.88
N SER A 128 -10.76 -13.88 21.46
CA SER A 128 -10.77 -12.73 22.37
C SER A 128 -10.28 -11.43 21.70
N ILE A 129 -9.74 -11.49 20.48
CA ILE A 129 -9.11 -10.33 19.85
C ILE A 129 -10.12 -9.29 19.34
N ALA A 130 -11.31 -9.73 18.96
CA ALA A 130 -12.37 -8.87 18.45
C ALA A 130 -13.59 -8.89 19.38
N VAL A 131 -14.40 -7.82 19.30
CA VAL A 131 -15.66 -7.74 20.08
C VAL A 131 -16.53 -8.96 19.82
N ALA A 132 -16.98 -9.60 20.89
CA ALA A 132 -17.78 -10.82 20.83
C ALA A 132 -19.09 -10.60 20.06
N GLY A 133 -19.45 -11.51 19.16
CA GLY A 133 -20.64 -11.43 18.32
C GLY A 133 -20.55 -10.44 17.16
N GLY A 134 -19.40 -9.79 16.96
CA GLY A 134 -19.16 -8.94 15.79
C GLY A 134 -19.25 -9.75 14.50
N ALA A 135 -20.07 -9.27 13.55
CA ALA A 135 -20.21 -9.94 12.25
C ALA A 135 -18.94 -9.79 11.41
N PHE A 136 -18.47 -10.90 10.84
CA PHE A 136 -17.36 -10.92 9.89
C PHE A 136 -17.84 -11.33 8.51
N ASN A 137 -18.12 -10.33 7.67
CA ASN A 137 -18.53 -10.47 6.28
C ASN A 137 -17.94 -9.32 5.44
N PRO A 138 -16.60 -9.27 5.28
CA PRO A 138 -15.95 -8.18 4.55
C PRO A 138 -16.36 -8.12 3.07
N PRO A 139 -16.39 -6.93 2.45
CA PRO A 139 -16.12 -5.64 3.10
C PRO A 139 -17.32 -5.04 3.86
N ALA A 140 -18.50 -5.67 3.80
CA ALA A 140 -19.74 -5.09 4.32
C ALA A 140 -19.75 -4.99 5.86
N SER A 141 -19.10 -5.93 6.55
CA SER A 141 -19.00 -5.92 8.01
C SER A 141 -17.66 -6.51 8.46
N VAL A 142 -16.91 -5.73 9.24
CA VAL A 142 -15.64 -6.12 9.85
C VAL A 142 -15.72 -5.74 11.33
N PRO A 143 -15.48 -6.68 12.26
CA PRO A 143 -15.54 -6.37 13.68
C PRO A 143 -14.42 -5.39 14.07
N VAL A 144 -14.63 -4.67 15.15
CA VAL A 144 -13.58 -3.92 15.83
C VAL A 144 -12.84 -4.84 16.80
N VAL A 145 -11.60 -4.51 17.14
CA VAL A 145 -10.88 -5.19 18.22
C VAL A 145 -11.58 -4.97 19.57
N ALA A 146 -11.41 -5.91 20.50
CA ALA A 146 -11.87 -5.75 21.88
C ALA A 146 -11.06 -4.66 22.59
N ASP A 147 -11.58 -4.08 23.66
CA ASP A 147 -10.92 -2.98 24.39
C ASP A 147 -9.54 -3.37 24.97
N ASP A 148 -9.33 -4.66 25.22
CA ASP A 148 -8.08 -5.23 25.73
C ASP A 148 -7.24 -5.94 24.65
N TRP A 149 -7.50 -5.68 23.38
CA TRP A 149 -6.83 -6.36 22.25
C TRP A 149 -5.30 -6.37 22.35
N TYR A 150 -4.71 -5.27 22.77
CA TYR A 150 -3.26 -5.14 22.94
C TYR A 150 -2.71 -6.07 24.03
N MET A 151 -3.51 -6.33 25.09
CA MET A 151 -3.14 -7.30 26.13
C MET A 151 -3.11 -8.73 25.59
N GLN A 152 -3.96 -9.06 24.61
CA GLN A 152 -3.95 -10.36 23.94
C GLN A 152 -2.68 -10.55 23.11
N LEU A 153 -2.14 -9.48 22.53
CA LEU A 153 -0.88 -9.52 21.77
C LEU A 153 0.35 -9.77 22.64
N MET A 154 0.30 -9.35 23.90
CA MET A 154 1.40 -9.50 24.86
C MET A 154 1.35 -10.83 25.66
N GLN A 155 0.38 -11.71 25.39
CA GLN A 155 0.32 -13.01 26.09
C GLN A 155 1.52 -13.89 25.76
N PRO A 156 2.01 -14.70 26.71
CA PRO A 156 3.16 -15.57 26.49
C PRO A 156 3.02 -16.45 25.23
N GLY A 157 4.04 -16.39 24.39
CA GLY A 157 4.15 -17.19 23.17
C GLY A 157 3.28 -16.68 22.01
N VAL A 158 2.58 -15.56 22.13
CA VAL A 158 1.98 -14.85 20.99
C VAL A 158 3.09 -14.21 20.17
N ALA A 159 3.02 -14.30 18.85
CA ALA A 159 3.96 -13.69 17.93
C ALA A 159 3.23 -12.72 16.99
N ILE A 160 3.74 -11.50 16.90
CA ILE A 160 3.33 -10.50 15.92
C ILE A 160 4.39 -10.44 14.84
N ALA A 161 4.02 -10.39 13.58
CA ALA A 161 4.98 -10.26 12.49
C ALA A 161 4.58 -9.17 11.50
N GLY A 162 5.56 -8.62 10.79
CA GLY A 162 5.34 -7.59 9.78
C GLY A 162 6.60 -7.28 8.98
N SER A 163 6.50 -6.29 8.11
CA SER A 163 7.62 -5.84 7.28
C SER A 163 8.72 -5.18 8.11
N HIS A 164 9.92 -5.12 7.54
CA HIS A 164 11.04 -4.43 8.18
C HIS A 164 10.79 -2.90 8.26
N PRO A 165 10.79 -2.28 9.46
CA PRO A 165 10.40 -0.88 9.64
C PRO A 165 11.32 0.12 8.93
N PHE A 166 12.58 -0.24 8.65
CA PHE A 166 13.53 0.62 7.94
C PHE A 166 13.55 0.43 6.41
N LEU A 167 12.67 -0.45 5.90
CA LEU A 167 12.60 -0.76 4.46
C LEU A 167 11.19 -0.54 3.90
N ASP A 168 10.15 -0.65 4.73
CA ASP A 168 8.76 -0.70 4.28
C ASP A 168 7.83 0.11 5.20
N PRO A 169 6.97 0.98 4.64
CA PRO A 169 5.99 1.74 5.42
C PRO A 169 5.03 0.90 6.25
N SER A 170 4.66 -0.31 5.83
CA SER A 170 3.84 -1.21 6.65
C SER A 170 4.54 -1.55 7.96
N GLY A 171 5.87 -1.74 7.92
CA GLY A 171 6.68 -2.02 9.11
C GLY A 171 6.78 -0.81 10.05
N PHE A 172 7.12 0.37 9.53
CA PHE A 172 7.21 1.54 10.41
C PHE A 172 5.83 2.02 10.92
N ARG A 173 4.76 1.75 10.18
CA ARG A 173 3.40 2.02 10.68
C ARG A 173 2.99 1.07 11.80
N ALA A 174 3.47 -0.17 11.81
CA ALA A 174 3.28 -1.05 12.96
C ALA A 174 3.95 -0.46 14.22
N ASP A 175 5.16 0.07 14.10
CA ASP A 175 5.86 0.77 15.19
C ASP A 175 5.07 2.00 15.67
N LEU A 176 4.63 2.87 14.73
CA LEU A 176 3.80 4.04 15.05
C LEU A 176 2.49 3.66 15.76
N ILE A 177 1.85 2.56 15.36
CA ILE A 177 0.64 2.04 16.02
C ILE A 177 0.96 1.60 17.45
N PHE A 178 2.09 0.97 17.71
CA PHE A 178 2.49 0.59 19.05
C PHE A 178 2.73 1.81 19.94
N GLN A 179 3.37 2.87 19.41
CA GLN A 179 3.54 4.14 20.11
C GLN A 179 2.18 4.80 20.41
N LEU A 180 1.26 4.85 19.45
CA LEU A 180 -0.08 5.42 19.63
C LEU A 180 -0.91 4.58 20.61
N THR A 181 -0.75 3.26 20.60
CA THR A 181 -1.41 2.35 21.55
C THR A 181 -0.93 2.63 22.98
N ASP A 182 0.37 2.80 23.16
CA ASP A 182 0.96 3.20 24.47
C ASP A 182 0.42 4.53 24.95
N GLN A 183 0.36 5.53 24.07
CA GLN A 183 -0.21 6.85 24.38
C GLN A 183 -1.72 6.79 24.74
N LEU A 184 -2.49 5.93 24.06
CA LEU A 184 -3.93 5.79 24.26
C LEU A 184 -4.27 5.09 25.59
N TYR A 185 -3.64 3.95 25.86
CA TYR A 185 -3.97 3.11 27.01
C TYR A 185 -3.15 3.40 28.27
N GLN A 186 -1.99 4.07 28.13
CA GLN A 186 -1.12 4.49 29.24
C GLN A 186 -0.73 3.34 30.18
N VAL A 187 -0.55 2.15 29.64
CA VAL A 187 -0.07 0.98 30.38
C VAL A 187 1.45 1.05 30.46
N PRO A 188 2.06 0.90 31.66
CA PRO A 188 3.52 0.98 31.81
C PRO A 188 4.27 0.03 30.87
N ASN A 189 5.23 0.56 30.11
CA ASN A 189 6.08 -0.17 29.17
C ASN A 189 5.33 -0.86 28.01
N LEU A 190 4.09 -0.44 27.69
CA LEU A 190 3.28 -1.10 26.66
C LEU A 190 3.97 -1.14 25.31
N TYR A 191 4.58 -0.03 24.89
CA TYR A 191 5.32 0.03 23.62
C TYR A 191 6.45 -1.02 23.57
N ASP A 192 7.28 -1.09 24.58
CA ASP A 192 8.40 -2.05 24.63
C ASP A 192 7.91 -3.50 24.64
N LEU A 193 6.84 -3.78 25.40
CA LEU A 193 6.22 -5.10 25.47
C LEU A 193 5.65 -5.54 24.12
N LEU A 194 5.01 -4.64 23.36
CA LEU A 194 4.51 -4.95 22.01
C LEU A 194 5.67 -5.21 21.04
N LEU A 195 6.77 -4.46 21.15
CA LEU A 195 7.96 -4.66 20.33
C LEU A 195 8.66 -5.99 20.63
N GLU A 196 8.67 -6.46 21.88
CA GLU A 196 9.23 -7.77 22.25
C GLU A 196 8.52 -8.93 21.53
N HIS A 197 7.23 -8.78 21.22
CA HIS A 197 6.43 -9.76 20.50
C HIS A 197 6.50 -9.60 18.98
N TYR A 198 7.11 -8.52 18.47
CA TYR A 198 7.18 -8.21 17.05
C TYR A 198 8.43 -8.79 16.38
N SER A 199 8.24 -9.40 15.23
CA SER A 199 9.32 -9.93 14.39
C SER A 199 9.14 -9.55 12.92
N ILE A 200 10.27 -9.47 12.18
CA ILE A 200 10.24 -9.26 10.74
C ILE A 200 9.88 -10.58 10.07
N THR A 201 8.85 -10.55 9.21
CA THR A 201 8.39 -11.71 8.43
C THR A 201 9.49 -12.22 7.48
N LYS A 202 9.57 -13.54 7.36
CA LYS A 202 10.38 -14.25 6.37
C LYS A 202 9.47 -14.84 5.30
N ALA A 203 10.02 -15.17 4.14
CA ALA A 203 9.24 -15.74 3.03
C ALA A 203 8.55 -17.07 3.37
N THR A 204 9.01 -17.78 4.40
CA THR A 204 8.43 -19.05 4.87
C THR A 204 7.41 -18.89 5.98
N ASP A 205 7.20 -17.68 6.48
CA ASP A 205 6.30 -17.44 7.60
C ASP A 205 4.84 -17.45 7.15
N VAL A 206 3.97 -18.04 7.97
CA VAL A 206 2.55 -18.23 7.70
C VAL A 206 1.73 -17.76 8.89
N LEU A 207 0.80 -16.85 8.65
CA LEU A 207 -0.14 -16.34 9.65
C LEU A 207 -1.00 -17.46 10.21
N GLY A 208 -1.10 -17.52 11.53
CA GLY A 208 -1.80 -18.57 12.28
C GLY A 208 -1.00 -19.87 12.42
N THR A 209 0.29 -19.87 12.01
CA THR A 209 1.21 -21.03 12.14
C THR A 209 2.55 -20.60 12.72
N THR A 210 3.30 -19.74 12.03
CA THR A 210 4.60 -19.25 12.51
C THR A 210 4.48 -17.96 13.30
N TYR A 211 3.44 -17.17 13.06
CA TYR A 211 3.05 -16.01 13.86
C TYR A 211 1.52 -15.92 13.95
N ASP A 212 1.03 -15.20 14.95
CA ASP A 212 -0.39 -15.14 15.29
C ASP A 212 -1.09 -13.91 14.69
N TYR A 213 -0.40 -12.76 14.67
CA TYR A 213 -0.98 -11.47 14.31
C TYR A 213 -0.09 -10.66 13.37
N GLN A 214 -0.74 -9.82 12.54
CA GLN A 214 -0.07 -8.89 11.65
C GLN A 214 -0.81 -7.57 11.57
N LEU A 215 -0.09 -6.45 11.69
CA LEU A 215 -0.60 -5.14 11.33
C LEU A 215 -0.41 -4.94 9.82
N ILE A 216 -1.51 -4.70 9.10
CA ILE A 216 -1.54 -4.67 7.63
C ILE A 216 -2.57 -3.66 7.13
N TYR A 217 -2.43 -3.17 5.91
CA TYR A 217 -3.43 -2.31 5.28
C TYR A 217 -4.77 -3.04 5.08
N GLU A 218 -5.89 -2.34 5.33
CA GLU A 218 -7.23 -2.95 5.26
C GLU A 218 -7.53 -3.59 3.88
N HIS A 219 -7.18 -2.91 2.78
CA HIS A 219 -7.38 -3.48 1.43
C HIS A 219 -6.54 -4.73 1.17
N SER A 220 -5.32 -4.78 1.71
CA SER A 220 -4.46 -5.97 1.62
C SER A 220 -5.01 -7.13 2.45
N ALA A 221 -5.56 -6.83 3.65
CA ALA A 221 -6.26 -7.82 4.46
C ALA A 221 -7.51 -8.36 3.76
N LEU A 222 -8.28 -7.50 3.09
CA LEU A 222 -9.43 -7.91 2.29
C LEU A 222 -9.01 -8.81 1.12
N ALA A 223 -7.93 -8.45 0.42
CA ALA A 223 -7.38 -9.28 -0.67
C ALA A 223 -6.94 -10.67 -0.16
N ALA A 224 -6.24 -10.72 0.97
CA ALA A 224 -5.83 -11.98 1.60
C ALA A 224 -7.04 -12.82 2.03
N TYR A 225 -8.07 -12.22 2.63
CA TYR A 225 -9.32 -12.90 2.96
C TYR A 225 -10.01 -13.49 1.73
N ASN A 226 -10.07 -12.73 0.63
CA ASN A 226 -10.70 -13.21 -0.61
C ASN A 226 -9.93 -14.37 -1.25
N ALA A 227 -8.60 -14.38 -1.13
CA ALA A 227 -7.73 -15.43 -1.62
C ALA A 227 -7.72 -16.67 -0.73
N ASP A 228 -8.10 -16.56 0.56
CA ASP A 228 -8.10 -17.67 1.50
C ASP A 228 -9.22 -18.68 1.21
N THR A 229 -8.84 -19.81 0.65
CA THR A 229 -9.76 -20.93 0.34
C THR A 229 -10.19 -21.69 1.60
N THR A 230 -9.43 -21.61 2.69
CA THR A 230 -9.72 -22.30 3.96
C THR A 230 -10.75 -21.56 4.81
N LYS A 231 -10.98 -20.28 4.50
CA LYS A 231 -11.85 -19.39 5.27
C LYS A 231 -11.45 -19.23 6.74
N SER A 232 -10.16 -19.38 7.02
CA SER A 232 -9.56 -19.19 8.34
C SER A 232 -9.11 -17.75 8.58
N TYR A 233 -8.74 -17.01 7.51
CA TYR A 233 -8.25 -15.64 7.60
C TYR A 233 -9.30 -14.69 8.16
N ARG A 234 -8.87 -13.84 9.06
CA ARG A 234 -9.69 -12.82 9.73
C ARG A 234 -8.91 -11.50 9.85
N TYR A 235 -9.62 -10.42 10.01
CA TYR A 235 -9.04 -9.16 10.47
C TYR A 235 -10.07 -8.34 11.24
N ALA A 236 -9.59 -7.46 12.12
CA ALA A 236 -10.41 -6.58 12.91
C ALA A 236 -9.91 -5.13 12.79
N LYS A 237 -10.84 -4.17 12.83
CA LYS A 237 -10.52 -2.74 12.81
C LYS A 237 -9.93 -2.33 14.14
N LEU A 238 -8.84 -1.61 14.11
CA LEU A 238 -8.26 -0.94 15.27
C LEU A 238 -9.07 0.34 15.60
N PRO A 239 -8.99 0.85 16.84
CA PRO A 239 -9.54 2.15 17.19
C PRO A 239 -9.01 3.26 16.27
N ASP A 240 -9.84 4.26 16.00
CA ASP A 240 -9.47 5.38 15.13
C ASP A 240 -8.22 6.12 15.62
N ASP A 241 -8.03 6.20 16.94
CA ASP A 241 -6.86 6.84 17.54
C ASP A 241 -5.52 6.18 17.18
N VAL A 242 -5.52 4.92 16.71
CA VAL A 242 -4.28 4.19 16.41
C VAL A 242 -4.21 3.64 14.99
N ASN A 243 -5.34 3.55 14.24
CA ASN A 243 -5.39 2.86 12.94
C ASN A 243 -4.85 3.68 11.76
N LEU A 244 -4.49 4.93 11.97
CA LEU A 244 -3.95 5.85 10.96
C LEU A 244 -4.91 6.06 9.76
N SER A 245 -6.23 5.97 9.94
CA SER A 245 -7.19 6.14 8.85
C SER A 245 -7.93 7.47 8.85
N ASN A 246 -8.11 8.09 10.02
CA ASN A 246 -8.98 9.24 10.20
C ASN A 246 -8.22 10.56 9.94
N PRO A 247 -8.57 11.33 8.88
CA PRO A 247 -7.90 12.59 8.59
C PRO A 247 -8.03 13.64 9.69
N GLN A 248 -9.10 13.59 10.50
CA GLN A 248 -9.30 14.51 11.61
C GLN A 248 -8.34 14.26 12.78
N LEU A 249 -7.76 13.06 12.86
CA LEU A 249 -6.78 12.67 13.87
C LEU A 249 -5.32 12.82 13.40
N ASN A 250 -5.08 13.41 12.24
CA ASN A 250 -3.72 13.53 11.69
C ASN A 250 -2.76 14.25 12.66
N ARG A 251 -3.25 15.27 13.38
CA ARG A 251 -2.46 15.95 14.43
C ARG A 251 -2.13 15.01 15.60
N HIS A 252 -3.06 14.15 15.98
CA HIS A 252 -2.86 13.15 17.04
C HIS A 252 -1.82 12.11 16.60
N TYR A 253 -1.93 11.59 15.38
CA TYR A 253 -0.99 10.60 14.83
C TYR A 253 0.45 11.12 14.80
N ARG A 254 0.66 12.42 14.57
CA ARG A 254 1.99 13.07 14.60
C ARG A 254 2.66 13.05 15.98
N GLY A 255 1.96 12.64 17.02
CA GLY A 255 2.52 12.35 18.35
C GLY A 255 3.42 11.12 18.38
N ALA A 256 3.29 10.22 17.41
CA ALA A 256 4.18 9.09 17.20
C ALA A 256 5.19 9.41 16.10
N VAL A 257 6.45 9.04 16.28
CA VAL A 257 7.53 9.32 15.32
C VAL A 257 8.50 8.15 15.27
N ILE A 258 8.89 7.74 14.07
CA ILE A 258 9.98 6.78 13.89
C ILE A 258 11.16 7.44 13.18
N THR A 259 12.38 7.13 13.63
CA THR A 259 13.61 7.57 12.96
C THR A 259 14.23 6.39 12.23
N ILE A 260 14.41 6.53 10.94
CA ILE A 260 14.96 5.49 10.05
C ILE A 260 16.26 5.97 9.40
N PRO A 261 17.16 5.08 8.96
CA PRO A 261 18.30 5.46 8.12
C PRO A 261 17.83 6.14 6.82
N GLY A 262 18.56 7.17 6.39
CA GLY A 262 18.30 7.90 5.16
C GLY A 262 18.56 7.08 3.89
N LEU A 263 18.79 7.78 2.76
CA LEU A 263 18.99 7.14 1.46
C LEU A 263 20.31 6.37 1.33
N ARG A 264 21.28 6.57 2.22
CA ARG A 264 22.62 5.96 2.19
C ARG A 264 22.92 5.17 3.47
N PRO A 265 22.29 4.03 3.73
CA PRO A 265 22.70 3.17 4.83
C PRO A 265 24.06 2.51 4.48
N PRO A 266 24.98 2.25 5.41
CA PRO A 266 24.80 2.46 6.85
C PRO A 266 25.26 3.84 7.35
N ASP A 267 25.26 4.87 6.50
CA ASP A 267 25.64 6.22 6.90
C ASP A 267 24.69 6.71 7.99
N THR A 268 25.13 6.64 9.25
CA THR A 268 24.33 7.02 10.43
C THR A 268 24.15 8.53 10.57
N ASP A 269 24.88 9.31 9.78
CA ASP A 269 24.80 10.77 9.79
C ASP A 269 23.58 11.29 9.02
N THR A 270 22.91 10.40 8.24
CA THR A 270 21.70 10.73 7.51
C THR A 270 20.53 9.88 8.02
N THR A 271 19.79 10.39 8.98
CA THR A 271 18.52 9.80 9.42
C THR A 271 17.35 10.65 8.99
N VAL A 272 16.19 10.03 8.84
CA VAL A 272 14.91 10.68 8.53
C VAL A 272 13.93 10.33 9.63
N SER A 273 13.34 11.36 10.24
CA SER A 273 12.25 11.20 11.21
C SER A 273 10.92 11.28 10.46
N ILE A 274 10.17 10.19 10.48
CA ILE A 274 8.87 10.06 9.83
C ILE A 274 7.79 10.15 10.92
N PRO A 275 6.97 11.21 10.92
CA PRO A 275 5.87 11.34 11.85
C PRO A 275 4.72 10.41 11.48
N GLY A 276 3.93 10.02 12.46
CA GLY A 276 2.66 9.36 12.21
C GLY A 276 1.71 10.28 11.44
N THR A 277 1.18 9.75 10.35
CA THR A 277 0.17 10.42 9.52
C THR A 277 -0.88 9.42 9.10
N ARG A 278 -2.02 9.91 8.61
CA ARG A 278 -3.00 9.03 7.98
C ARG A 278 -2.38 8.25 6.84
N VAL A 279 -2.86 7.04 6.59
CA VAL A 279 -2.38 6.18 5.51
C VAL A 279 -2.76 6.76 4.16
N VAL A 280 -1.77 7.29 3.44
CA VAL A 280 -1.94 7.86 2.10
C VAL A 280 -0.80 7.39 1.19
N TRP A 281 -1.18 6.89 0.02
CA TRP A 281 -0.24 6.52 -1.03
C TRP A 281 0.05 7.73 -1.91
N GLY A 282 1.35 7.98 -2.10
CA GLY A 282 1.86 9.03 -2.96
C GLY A 282 2.62 8.47 -4.17
N LEU A 283 2.71 9.23 -5.24
CA LEU A 283 3.54 8.90 -6.39
C LEU A 283 4.16 10.13 -7.04
N THR A 284 5.27 9.89 -7.74
CA THR A 284 5.97 10.91 -8.54
C THR A 284 6.56 10.30 -9.81
N VAL A 285 6.81 11.13 -10.81
CA VAL A 285 7.73 10.80 -11.90
C VAL A 285 9.11 11.29 -11.50
N LEU A 286 10.10 10.39 -11.48
CA LEU A 286 11.46 10.77 -11.08
C LEU A 286 12.09 11.74 -12.06
N LYS A 287 12.94 12.63 -11.58
CA LYS A 287 13.72 13.57 -12.43
C LYS A 287 14.66 12.83 -13.38
N SER A 288 15.11 11.64 -12.99
CA SER A 288 15.95 10.74 -13.78
C SER A 288 15.19 9.83 -14.75
N ALA A 289 13.85 9.96 -14.84
CA ALA A 289 13.02 9.13 -15.69
C ALA A 289 13.51 9.12 -17.13
N ALA A 290 13.79 7.95 -17.67
CA ALA A 290 14.22 7.78 -19.06
C ALA A 290 13.03 7.91 -20.04
N ASN A 291 11.81 7.62 -19.57
CA ASN A 291 10.59 7.57 -20.38
C ASN A 291 9.48 8.50 -19.83
N PRO A 292 9.74 9.80 -19.56
CA PRO A 292 8.80 10.69 -18.88
C PRO A 292 7.48 10.86 -19.65
N ALA A 293 7.52 10.80 -20.98
CA ALA A 293 6.30 10.90 -21.79
C ALA A 293 5.38 9.66 -21.59
N ASN A 294 5.94 8.46 -21.48
CA ASN A 294 5.16 7.25 -21.19
C ASN A 294 4.66 7.26 -19.75
N ALA A 295 5.47 7.74 -18.79
CA ALA A 295 5.06 7.94 -17.41
C ALA A 295 3.83 8.86 -17.30
N LEU A 296 3.83 10.01 -17.97
CA LEU A 296 2.70 10.92 -17.97
C LEU A 296 1.43 10.31 -18.60
N LYS A 297 1.57 9.54 -19.68
CA LYS A 297 0.43 8.81 -20.28
C LYS A 297 -0.13 7.76 -19.33
N PHE A 298 0.74 7.04 -18.62
CA PHE A 298 0.33 6.07 -17.62
C PHE A 298 -0.46 6.74 -16.50
N LEU A 299 0.02 7.87 -15.96
CA LEU A 299 -0.69 8.62 -14.92
C LEU A 299 -2.04 9.17 -15.42
N GLN A 300 -2.14 9.58 -16.69
CA GLN A 300 -3.44 9.96 -17.28
C GLN A 300 -4.43 8.78 -17.28
N LEU A 301 -3.97 7.57 -17.60
CA LEU A 301 -4.79 6.37 -17.52
C LEU A 301 -5.13 6.01 -16.08
N LEU A 302 -4.15 6.02 -15.18
CA LEU A 302 -4.29 5.70 -13.75
C LEU A 302 -5.37 6.58 -13.09
N PHE A 303 -5.40 7.88 -13.42
CA PHE A 303 -6.33 8.86 -12.86
C PHE A 303 -7.63 9.02 -13.66
N SER A 304 -7.78 8.32 -14.78
CA SER A 304 -9.03 8.27 -15.53
C SER A 304 -10.12 7.50 -14.76
N ASN A 305 -11.39 7.67 -15.15
CA ASN A 305 -12.49 6.90 -14.57
C ASN A 305 -12.26 5.39 -14.66
N GLN A 306 -11.64 4.91 -15.74
CA GLN A 306 -11.31 3.49 -15.92
C GLN A 306 -10.20 3.04 -14.98
N GLY A 307 -9.12 3.81 -14.86
CA GLY A 307 -8.02 3.54 -13.94
C GLY A 307 -8.48 3.57 -12.47
N VAL A 308 -9.26 4.57 -12.09
CA VAL A 308 -9.85 4.66 -10.74
C VAL A 308 -10.76 3.49 -10.43
N ALA A 309 -11.55 3.00 -11.40
CA ALA A 309 -12.39 1.82 -11.20
C ALA A 309 -11.58 0.54 -10.98
N LEU A 310 -10.47 0.38 -11.73
CA LEU A 310 -9.53 -0.75 -11.54
C LEU A 310 -8.86 -0.70 -10.17
N GLN A 311 -8.34 0.47 -9.77
CA GLN A 311 -7.75 0.66 -8.43
C GLN A 311 -8.72 0.31 -7.30
N ARG A 312 -9.99 0.78 -7.41
CA ARG A 312 -11.02 0.53 -6.40
C ARG A 312 -11.35 -0.95 -6.22
N ALA A 313 -11.20 -1.74 -7.26
CA ALA A 313 -11.51 -3.16 -7.21
C ALA A 313 -10.51 -3.98 -6.40
N THR A 314 -9.23 -3.56 -6.34
CA THR A 314 -8.14 -4.42 -5.86
C THR A 314 -7.04 -3.68 -5.07
N GLY A 315 -7.17 -2.36 -4.89
CA GLY A 315 -6.17 -1.52 -4.23
C GLY A 315 -6.71 -0.70 -3.06
N PRO A 316 -5.92 0.27 -2.59
CA PRO A 316 -6.37 1.25 -1.61
C PRO A 316 -7.54 2.07 -2.16
N ALA A 317 -8.36 2.65 -1.28
CA ALA A 317 -9.45 3.52 -1.69
C ALA A 317 -8.89 4.72 -2.50
N PRO A 318 -9.29 4.90 -3.78
CA PRO A 318 -8.74 5.97 -4.59
C PRO A 318 -9.13 7.35 -4.06
N ILE A 319 -8.18 8.28 -4.04
CA ILE A 319 -8.44 9.71 -3.91
C ILE A 319 -8.72 10.22 -5.34
N SER A 320 -9.95 10.66 -5.60
CA SER A 320 -10.37 11.06 -6.96
C SER A 320 -11.22 12.34 -6.93
N PRO A 321 -10.73 13.43 -7.53
CA PRO A 321 -9.43 13.55 -8.18
C PRO A 321 -8.26 13.41 -7.19
N PRO A 322 -7.07 12.94 -7.64
CA PRO A 322 -5.89 12.87 -6.79
C PRO A 322 -5.46 14.27 -6.34
N VAL A 323 -4.73 14.34 -5.24
CA VAL A 323 -4.43 15.60 -4.56
C VAL A 323 -2.95 15.93 -4.65
N VAL A 324 -2.65 17.21 -4.75
CA VAL A 324 -1.30 17.76 -4.75
C VAL A 324 -1.25 19.02 -3.85
N SER A 325 -0.11 19.27 -3.19
CA SER A 325 0.07 20.53 -2.45
C SER A 325 0.10 21.74 -3.37
N VAL A 326 -0.12 22.94 -2.81
CA VAL A 326 0.04 24.20 -3.54
C VAL A 326 1.45 24.31 -4.12
N GLU A 327 2.48 24.00 -3.30
CA GLU A 327 3.89 24.06 -3.72
C GLU A 327 4.20 23.10 -4.86
N ASP A 328 3.76 21.85 -4.76
CA ASP A 328 4.00 20.83 -5.77
C ASP A 328 3.20 21.10 -7.06
N SER A 329 2.04 21.75 -6.97
CA SER A 329 1.20 22.06 -8.13
C SER A 329 1.89 22.96 -9.15
N GLU A 330 2.78 23.85 -8.70
CA GLU A 330 3.57 24.72 -9.58
C GLU A 330 4.62 23.94 -10.39
N ARG A 331 5.10 22.83 -9.84
CA ARG A 331 6.12 21.95 -10.42
C ARG A 331 5.56 20.83 -11.28
N LEU A 332 4.23 20.62 -11.23
CA LEU A 332 3.57 19.59 -12.04
C LEU A 332 3.71 19.81 -13.53
N PRO A 333 3.98 18.74 -14.31
CA PRO A 333 3.82 18.74 -15.76
C PRO A 333 2.42 19.22 -16.17
N ARG A 334 2.33 20.03 -17.24
CA ARG A 334 1.06 20.62 -17.71
C ARG A 334 -0.05 19.59 -17.90
N LEU A 335 0.30 18.39 -18.40
CA LEU A 335 -0.65 17.30 -18.65
C LEU A 335 -1.33 16.76 -17.39
N LEU A 336 -0.71 16.90 -16.22
CA LEU A 336 -1.26 16.41 -14.94
C LEU A 336 -2.07 17.48 -14.19
N ARG A 337 -1.88 18.77 -14.48
CA ARG A 337 -2.52 19.88 -13.74
C ARG A 337 -4.05 19.84 -13.75
N SER A 338 -4.65 19.37 -14.85
CA SER A 338 -6.10 19.26 -15.00
C SER A 338 -6.67 17.98 -14.35
N LEU A 339 -5.83 17.06 -13.92
CA LEU A 339 -6.22 15.76 -13.37
C LEU A 339 -6.20 15.74 -11.84
N VAL A 340 -5.61 16.76 -11.21
CA VAL A 340 -5.40 16.81 -9.76
C VAL A 340 -6.19 17.95 -9.12
N HIS A 341 -6.50 17.76 -7.84
CA HIS A 341 -7.01 18.82 -6.98
C HIS A 341 -5.86 19.42 -6.16
N VAL A 342 -5.78 20.77 -6.13
CA VAL A 342 -4.75 21.46 -5.34
C VAL A 342 -5.28 21.69 -3.93
N GLN A 343 -4.63 21.10 -2.94
CA GLN A 343 -5.01 21.16 -1.54
C GLN A 343 -4.03 22.03 -0.73
N ARG A 344 -4.54 22.84 0.20
CA ARG A 344 -3.71 23.63 1.11
C ARG A 344 -3.06 22.75 2.18
N GLY A 345 -1.85 23.13 2.64
CA GLY A 345 -0.95 22.24 3.40
C GLY A 345 -1.42 21.78 4.78
N ASP A 346 -2.43 22.43 5.38
CA ASP A 346 -3.01 22.05 6.67
C ASP A 346 -4.03 20.89 6.61
N GLU A 347 -4.39 20.48 5.39
CA GLU A 347 -5.34 19.40 5.12
C GLU A 347 -4.67 18.06 4.67
N ARG A 348 -3.32 18.02 4.59
CA ARG A 348 -2.55 16.82 4.19
C ARG A 348 -2.44 15.78 5.29
#